data_690e3fb35cd1154fe9e4e97de437303d
#
_entry.id   690e3fb35cd1154fe9e4e97de437303d
#
_cell.length_a   1.000
_cell.length_b   1.000
_cell.length_c   1.000
_cell.angle_alpha   90.00
_cell.angle_beta   90.00
_cell.angle_gamma   90.00
#
_symmetry.space_group_name_H-M   'P 1'
#
loop_
_entity.id
_entity.type
_entity.pdbx_description
1 polymer ?
#
loop_
_entity_poly.entity_id
_entity_poly.type
_entity_poly.pdbx_seq_one_letter_code
_entity_poly.pdbx_strand_id
1 'polypeptide(L)'
;MNKNSKWILLILCLGYFIDFYDLTVMSVSYVEMFKNQFGIVDSTDIQKMYFTINNIQMGGILVGAILFGMLADKFGRITVIKYSILLYSITTIFAIFVSNIYLFMGLRFLSYLGLASEFAVSTVLIVEFFPPKIAAWGMSLLYILGVFGGITATLFGVFSYKVMFVFGGVAGLVIFSFRKVLEESPYFVELYNSSRLKKAGSIIHLFKNYYKPLLLNFLITIPYFFVITVMFALVKFISNDMNFATLVKIFLFGFFAGNIISCIVSGFYNQYFKSPSLFFVVNIIIFLISIFIYQYITADTIFIYGVVIGLIGGGYNIMWAQYAATEFPTEVRSLATNMIFALGRTSSIFFGLIFASWISDEVSFRHNINVMAVCIAVIVLVIIFCYKRKRILVKD
;
A
#
# COMPACT_ATOMS: atom_id res chain seq x y z
N MET A 1 27.84 1.15 -5.47
CA MET A 1 26.74 0.61 -6.32
C MET A 1 27.21 0.52 -7.76
N ASN A 2 27.17 -0.69 -8.34
CA ASN A 2 27.40 -0.88 -9.77
C ASN A 2 26.32 -0.14 -10.58
N LYS A 3 26.63 0.24 -11.84
CA LYS A 3 25.69 0.95 -12.73
C LYS A 3 24.37 0.18 -12.87
N ASN A 4 24.41 -1.16 -12.96
CA ASN A 4 23.23 -2.02 -13.05
C ASN A 4 22.35 -1.96 -11.80
N SER A 5 22.93 -1.89 -10.61
CA SER A 5 22.16 -1.80 -9.35
C SER A 5 21.34 -0.50 -9.23
N LYS A 6 21.88 0.62 -9.74
CA LYS A 6 21.14 1.90 -9.77
C LYS A 6 19.92 1.84 -10.68
N TRP A 7 20.07 1.20 -11.85
CA TRP A 7 18.97 1.03 -12.79
C TRP A 7 17.87 0.12 -12.24
N ILE A 8 18.23 -0.97 -11.55
CA ILE A 8 17.25 -1.84 -10.88
C ILE A 8 16.41 -1.00 -9.90
N LEU A 9 17.05 -0.27 -9.00
CA LEU A 9 16.34 0.55 -8.02
C LEU A 9 15.43 1.59 -8.69
N LEU A 10 15.92 2.30 -9.71
CA LEU A 10 15.13 3.30 -10.43
C LEU A 10 13.88 2.68 -11.08
N ILE A 11 14.02 1.54 -11.76
CA ILE A 11 12.91 0.87 -12.44
C ILE A 11 11.86 0.37 -11.42
N LEU A 12 12.30 -0.14 -10.25
CA LEU A 12 11.38 -0.53 -9.17
C LEU A 12 10.62 0.67 -8.62
N CYS A 13 11.33 1.78 -8.40
CA CYS A 13 10.74 3.02 -7.91
C CYS A 13 9.72 3.63 -8.90
N LEU A 14 10.04 3.62 -10.19
CA LEU A 14 9.11 4.09 -11.23
C LEU A 14 7.89 3.16 -11.35
N GLY A 15 8.05 1.85 -11.17
CA GLY A 15 6.93 0.92 -11.09
C GLY A 15 5.98 1.27 -9.96
N TYR A 16 6.50 1.49 -8.77
CA TYR A 16 5.69 1.86 -7.61
C TYR A 16 5.09 3.28 -7.72
N PHE A 17 5.75 4.20 -8.43
CA PHE A 17 5.17 5.50 -8.79
C PHE A 17 3.86 5.32 -9.58
N ILE A 18 3.86 4.45 -10.61
CA ILE A 18 2.68 4.20 -11.42
C ILE A 18 1.62 3.42 -10.64
N ASP A 19 2.02 2.48 -9.77
CA ASP A 19 1.10 1.79 -8.86
C ASP A 19 0.30 2.79 -8.01
N PHE A 20 1.00 3.70 -7.31
CA PHE A 20 0.36 4.70 -6.46
C PHE A 20 -0.45 5.73 -7.24
N TYR A 21 0.01 6.06 -8.46
CA TYR A 21 -0.75 6.89 -9.39
C TYR A 21 -2.11 6.25 -9.71
N ASP A 22 -2.13 4.98 -10.16
CA ASP A 22 -3.38 4.29 -10.55
C ASP A 22 -4.34 4.09 -9.37
N LEU A 23 -3.81 3.84 -8.17
CA LEU A 23 -4.59 3.79 -6.93
C LEU A 23 -5.32 5.10 -6.64
N THR A 24 -4.69 6.24 -6.95
CA THR A 24 -5.22 7.57 -6.66
C THR A 24 -6.16 8.08 -7.75
N VAL A 25 -5.92 7.70 -9.02
CA VAL A 25 -6.72 8.14 -10.18
C VAL A 25 -8.21 7.92 -9.98
N MET A 26 -8.61 6.73 -9.53
CA MET A 26 -10.02 6.42 -9.30
C MET A 26 -10.65 7.36 -8.26
N SER A 27 -9.95 7.64 -7.17
CA SER A 27 -10.44 8.52 -6.10
C SER A 27 -10.60 9.98 -6.54
N VAL A 28 -9.84 10.42 -7.54
CA VAL A 28 -9.89 11.80 -8.07
C VAL A 28 -10.92 11.95 -9.19
N SER A 29 -11.11 10.91 -10.02
CA SER A 29 -11.86 11.01 -11.27
C SER A 29 -13.24 10.33 -11.27
N TYR A 30 -13.63 9.63 -10.19
CA TYR A 30 -14.83 8.79 -10.18
C TYR A 30 -16.14 9.56 -10.48
N VAL A 31 -16.28 10.80 -9.99
CA VAL A 31 -17.50 11.59 -10.19
C VAL A 31 -17.69 11.93 -11.66
N GLU A 32 -16.64 12.44 -12.32
CA GLU A 32 -16.66 12.75 -13.74
C GLU A 32 -16.89 11.49 -14.59
N MET A 33 -16.17 10.42 -14.25
CA MET A 33 -16.25 9.15 -14.97
C MET A 33 -17.65 8.54 -14.89
N PHE A 34 -18.28 8.49 -13.71
CA PHE A 34 -19.62 7.90 -13.57
C PHE A 34 -20.67 8.71 -14.30
N LYS A 35 -20.57 10.03 -14.32
CA LYS A 35 -21.47 10.89 -15.09
C LYS A 35 -21.30 10.71 -16.60
N ASN A 36 -20.06 10.77 -17.09
CA ASN A 36 -19.78 10.85 -18.53
C ASN A 36 -19.72 9.49 -19.21
N GLN A 37 -19.30 8.44 -18.52
CA GLN A 37 -19.14 7.10 -19.11
C GLN A 37 -20.35 6.21 -18.88
N PHE A 38 -21.00 6.33 -17.71
CA PHE A 38 -22.10 5.45 -17.31
C PHE A 38 -23.46 6.14 -17.16
N GLY A 39 -23.52 7.48 -17.31
CA GLY A 39 -24.76 8.24 -17.19
C GLY A 39 -25.35 8.29 -15.77
N ILE A 40 -24.55 8.00 -14.73
CA ILE A 40 -24.99 8.04 -13.33
C ILE A 40 -24.85 9.46 -12.83
N VAL A 41 -25.95 10.15 -12.57
CA VAL A 41 -25.97 11.58 -12.21
C VAL A 41 -26.22 11.81 -10.72
N ASP A 42 -27.03 10.93 -10.09
CA ASP A 42 -27.36 11.04 -8.67
C ASP A 42 -26.13 10.86 -7.78
N SER A 43 -25.92 11.78 -6.85
CA SER A 43 -24.74 11.81 -5.99
C SER A 43 -24.67 10.60 -5.05
N THR A 44 -25.81 10.11 -4.59
CA THR A 44 -25.92 8.94 -3.69
C THR A 44 -25.55 7.67 -4.44
N ASP A 45 -26.02 7.52 -5.68
CA ASP A 45 -25.71 6.37 -6.51
C ASP A 45 -24.25 6.37 -6.97
N ILE A 46 -23.68 7.55 -7.28
CA ILE A 46 -22.24 7.72 -7.54
C ILE A 46 -21.42 7.23 -6.35
N GLN A 47 -21.77 7.64 -5.13
CA GLN A 47 -21.05 7.21 -3.93
C GLN A 47 -21.17 5.70 -3.68
N LYS A 48 -22.38 5.14 -3.76
CA LYS A 48 -22.59 3.68 -3.62
C LYS A 48 -21.77 2.89 -4.64
N MET A 49 -21.78 3.34 -5.89
CA MET A 49 -21.02 2.71 -6.97
C MET A 49 -19.52 2.79 -6.74
N TYR A 50 -19.00 3.95 -6.30
CA TYR A 50 -17.61 4.12 -5.94
C TYR A 50 -17.17 3.14 -4.84
N PHE A 51 -17.95 3.01 -3.75
CA PHE A 51 -17.65 2.06 -2.69
C PHE A 51 -17.71 0.61 -3.17
N THR A 52 -18.69 0.27 -4.03
CA THR A 52 -18.80 -1.07 -4.61
C THR A 52 -17.57 -1.43 -5.42
N ILE A 53 -17.15 -0.53 -6.32
CA ILE A 53 -15.96 -0.74 -7.15
C ILE A 53 -14.70 -0.80 -6.29
N ASN A 54 -14.57 0.07 -5.28
CA ASN A 54 -13.43 0.02 -4.36
C ASN A 54 -13.33 -1.32 -3.63
N ASN A 55 -14.44 -1.88 -3.18
CA ASN A 55 -14.46 -3.22 -2.55
C ASN A 55 -14.05 -4.32 -3.53
N ILE A 56 -14.50 -4.27 -4.78
CA ILE A 56 -14.10 -5.19 -5.85
C ILE A 56 -12.58 -5.08 -6.12
N GLN A 57 -12.05 -3.87 -6.15
CA GLN A 57 -10.62 -3.60 -6.29
C GLN A 57 -9.81 -4.20 -5.13
N MET A 58 -10.27 -4.03 -3.89
CA MET A 58 -9.62 -4.65 -2.72
C MET A 58 -9.67 -6.17 -2.77
N GLY A 59 -10.77 -6.75 -3.27
CA GLY A 59 -10.85 -8.19 -3.58
C GLY A 59 -9.79 -8.61 -4.61
N GLY A 60 -9.59 -7.81 -5.67
CA GLY A 60 -8.53 -7.99 -6.65
C GLY A 60 -7.13 -8.00 -6.03
N ILE A 61 -6.85 -7.05 -5.12
CA ILE A 61 -5.57 -7.01 -4.38
C ILE A 61 -5.36 -8.28 -3.54
N LEU A 62 -6.38 -8.73 -2.82
CA LEU A 62 -6.26 -9.91 -1.96
C LEU A 62 -5.95 -11.17 -2.77
N VAL A 63 -6.71 -11.41 -3.84
CA VAL A 63 -6.49 -12.55 -4.73
C VAL A 63 -5.15 -12.43 -5.46
N GLY A 64 -4.83 -11.23 -5.96
CA GLY A 64 -3.57 -10.94 -6.67
C GLY A 64 -2.34 -11.12 -5.78
N ALA A 65 -2.40 -10.70 -4.53
CA ALA A 65 -1.29 -10.86 -3.59
C ALA A 65 -0.95 -12.34 -3.34
N ILE A 66 -1.96 -13.18 -3.21
CA ILE A 66 -1.76 -14.62 -3.06
C ILE A 66 -1.20 -15.19 -4.36
N LEU A 67 -1.87 -14.93 -5.48
CA LEU A 67 -1.50 -15.48 -6.78
C LEU A 67 -0.10 -15.05 -7.21
N PHE A 68 0.15 -13.74 -7.28
CA PHE A 68 1.46 -13.24 -7.72
C PHE A 68 2.56 -13.45 -6.69
N GLY A 69 2.22 -13.52 -5.40
CA GLY A 69 3.18 -13.92 -4.36
C GLY A 69 3.67 -15.35 -4.55
N MET A 70 2.76 -16.31 -4.81
CA MET A 70 3.09 -17.69 -5.13
C MET A 70 3.93 -17.81 -6.41
N LEU A 71 3.50 -17.11 -7.46
CA LEU A 71 4.19 -17.12 -8.75
C LEU A 71 5.59 -16.50 -8.63
N ALA A 72 5.77 -15.42 -7.85
CA ALA A 72 7.05 -14.76 -7.66
C ALA A 72 8.08 -15.66 -6.96
N ASP A 73 7.65 -16.43 -5.95
CA ASP A 73 8.54 -17.38 -5.30
C ASP A 73 8.87 -18.58 -6.19
N LYS A 74 7.98 -18.97 -7.11
CA LYS A 74 8.15 -20.14 -7.97
C LYS A 74 8.85 -19.85 -9.30
N PHE A 75 8.54 -18.73 -9.94
CA PHE A 75 8.98 -18.40 -11.31
C PHE A 75 9.92 -17.19 -11.39
N GLY A 76 10.18 -16.53 -10.25
CA GLY A 76 11.07 -15.38 -10.17
C GLY A 76 10.34 -14.07 -9.94
N ARG A 77 11.02 -13.19 -9.18
CA ARG A 77 10.48 -11.91 -8.75
C ARG A 77 10.31 -10.94 -9.92
N ILE A 78 11.36 -10.80 -10.73
CA ILE A 78 11.36 -9.91 -11.91
C ILE A 78 10.36 -10.39 -12.94
N THR A 79 10.31 -11.70 -13.17
CA THR A 79 9.35 -12.29 -14.11
C THR A 79 7.92 -11.92 -13.72
N VAL A 80 7.57 -12.04 -12.46
CA VAL A 80 6.20 -11.82 -11.99
C VAL A 80 5.82 -10.34 -12.00
N ILE A 81 6.66 -9.42 -11.47
CA ILE A 81 6.33 -7.99 -11.51
C ILE A 81 6.27 -7.43 -12.94
N LYS A 82 6.96 -8.06 -13.89
CA LYS A 82 6.87 -7.74 -15.30
C LYS A 82 5.48 -8.05 -15.89
N TYR A 83 4.95 -9.25 -15.63
CA TYR A 83 3.63 -9.61 -16.13
C TYR A 83 2.48 -8.96 -15.32
N SER A 84 2.68 -8.68 -14.04
CA SER A 84 1.70 -7.97 -13.24
C SER A 84 1.48 -6.53 -13.73
N ILE A 85 2.58 -5.80 -14.05
CA ILE A 85 2.47 -4.44 -14.63
C ILE A 85 1.82 -4.45 -16.01
N LEU A 86 2.08 -5.47 -16.84
CA LEU A 86 1.44 -5.63 -18.13
C LEU A 86 -0.07 -5.82 -17.98
N LEU A 87 -0.48 -6.69 -17.06
CA LEU A 87 -1.89 -6.98 -16.80
C LEU A 87 -2.64 -5.72 -16.42
N TYR A 88 -2.18 -4.99 -15.38
CA TYR A 88 -2.90 -3.81 -14.93
C TYR A 88 -2.88 -2.67 -15.96
N SER A 89 -1.79 -2.49 -16.69
CA SER A 89 -1.69 -1.45 -17.71
C SER A 89 -2.71 -1.66 -18.84
N ILE A 90 -2.81 -2.87 -19.34
CA ILE A 90 -3.77 -3.24 -20.38
C ILE A 90 -5.21 -3.04 -19.87
N THR A 91 -5.52 -3.58 -18.70
CA THR A 91 -6.89 -3.51 -18.14
C THR A 91 -7.29 -2.08 -17.78
N THR A 92 -6.36 -1.24 -17.32
CA THR A 92 -6.61 0.18 -17.06
C THR A 92 -6.91 0.96 -18.34
N ILE A 93 -6.17 0.71 -19.44
CA ILE A 93 -6.46 1.33 -20.74
C ILE A 93 -7.82 0.88 -21.26
N PHE A 94 -8.11 -0.42 -21.22
CA PHE A 94 -9.40 -0.93 -21.72
C PHE A 94 -10.61 -0.42 -20.94
N ALA A 95 -10.43 -0.08 -19.65
CA ALA A 95 -11.50 0.42 -18.80
C ALA A 95 -12.19 1.69 -19.32
N ILE A 96 -11.49 2.54 -20.08
CA ILE A 96 -12.08 3.78 -20.63
C ILE A 96 -13.01 3.57 -21.83
N PHE A 97 -12.93 2.40 -22.50
CA PHE A 97 -13.71 2.09 -23.69
C PHE A 97 -15.01 1.33 -23.37
N VAL A 98 -15.22 0.97 -22.12
CA VAL A 98 -16.32 0.10 -21.71
C VAL A 98 -17.51 0.91 -21.22
N SER A 99 -18.69 0.73 -21.84
CA SER A 99 -19.94 1.37 -21.40
C SER A 99 -20.73 0.53 -20.40
N ASN A 100 -20.41 -0.77 -20.25
CA ASN A 100 -21.06 -1.65 -19.30
C ASN A 100 -20.35 -1.59 -17.94
N ILE A 101 -21.07 -1.20 -16.90
CA ILE A 101 -20.52 -1.04 -15.54
C ILE A 101 -19.99 -2.37 -14.96
N TYR A 102 -20.60 -3.49 -15.25
CA TYR A 102 -20.15 -4.80 -14.75
C TYR A 102 -18.84 -5.24 -15.41
N LEU A 103 -18.70 -4.95 -16.71
CA LEU A 103 -17.43 -5.22 -17.41
C LEU A 103 -16.33 -4.27 -16.89
N PHE A 104 -16.66 -3.02 -16.63
CA PHE A 104 -15.74 -2.08 -15.97
C PHE A 104 -15.28 -2.61 -14.59
N MET A 105 -16.21 -3.09 -13.75
CA MET A 105 -15.89 -3.72 -12.47
C MET A 105 -14.93 -4.91 -12.62
N GLY A 106 -15.16 -5.77 -13.62
CA GLY A 106 -14.27 -6.89 -13.94
C GLY A 106 -12.86 -6.43 -14.35
N LEU A 107 -12.76 -5.39 -15.20
CA LEU A 107 -11.47 -4.81 -15.58
C LEU A 107 -10.75 -4.16 -14.38
N ARG A 108 -11.47 -3.48 -13.49
CA ARG A 108 -10.89 -2.92 -12.26
C ARG A 108 -10.44 -3.99 -11.29
N PHE A 109 -11.17 -5.11 -11.16
CA PHE A 109 -10.70 -6.27 -10.41
C PHE A 109 -9.38 -6.80 -10.96
N LEU A 110 -9.28 -7.03 -12.28
CA LEU A 110 -8.07 -7.52 -12.94
C LEU A 110 -6.91 -6.53 -12.84
N SER A 111 -7.18 -5.23 -12.96
CA SER A 111 -6.19 -4.17 -12.79
C SER A 111 -5.56 -4.25 -11.39
N TYR A 112 -6.39 -4.31 -10.34
CA TYR A 112 -5.92 -4.37 -8.95
C TYR A 112 -5.32 -5.74 -8.58
N LEU A 113 -5.75 -6.79 -9.25
CA LEU A 113 -5.08 -8.09 -9.16
C LEU A 113 -3.62 -7.97 -9.66
N GLY A 114 -3.38 -7.29 -10.77
CA GLY A 114 -2.03 -6.98 -11.26
C GLY A 114 -1.24 -6.08 -10.31
N LEU A 115 -1.84 -5.00 -9.79
CA LEU A 115 -1.18 -4.06 -8.88
C LEU A 115 -0.73 -4.70 -7.56
N ALA A 116 -1.40 -5.76 -7.11
CA ALA A 116 -1.25 -6.32 -5.77
C ALA A 116 0.19 -6.67 -5.38
N SER A 117 1.03 -7.05 -6.33
CA SER A 117 2.40 -7.54 -6.07
C SER A 117 3.48 -6.45 -6.15
N GLU A 118 3.17 -5.29 -6.68
CA GLU A 118 4.18 -4.27 -7.04
C GLU A 118 5.03 -3.84 -5.85
N PHE A 119 4.40 -3.39 -4.77
CA PHE A 119 5.11 -2.94 -3.57
C PHE A 119 5.86 -4.07 -2.88
N ALA A 120 5.19 -5.19 -2.64
CA ALA A 120 5.74 -6.27 -1.84
C ALA A 120 6.91 -6.97 -2.55
N VAL A 121 6.79 -7.26 -3.85
CA VAL A 121 7.87 -7.88 -4.62
C VAL A 121 9.02 -6.91 -4.83
N SER A 122 8.76 -5.62 -5.06
CA SER A 122 9.81 -4.59 -5.13
C SER A 122 10.58 -4.47 -3.82
N THR A 123 9.88 -4.57 -2.67
CA THR A 123 10.51 -4.64 -1.34
C THR A 123 11.44 -5.84 -1.22
N VAL A 124 10.98 -7.03 -1.61
CA VAL A 124 11.78 -8.26 -1.60
C VAL A 124 13.01 -8.09 -2.48
N LEU A 125 12.87 -7.57 -3.70
CA LEU A 125 13.99 -7.33 -4.60
C LEU A 125 15.02 -6.36 -4.01
N ILE A 126 14.57 -5.25 -3.40
CA ILE A 126 15.50 -4.29 -2.77
C ILE A 126 16.31 -4.97 -1.67
N VAL A 127 15.66 -5.79 -0.83
CA VAL A 127 16.33 -6.50 0.26
C VAL A 127 17.28 -7.60 -0.27
N GLU A 128 16.96 -8.22 -1.41
CA GLU A 128 17.78 -9.26 -2.04
C GLU A 128 18.95 -8.71 -2.85
N PHE A 129 18.82 -7.55 -3.50
CA PHE A 129 19.87 -6.96 -4.32
C PHE A 129 20.84 -6.06 -3.55
N PHE A 130 20.40 -5.46 -2.45
CA PHE A 130 21.19 -4.42 -1.79
C PHE A 130 21.58 -4.79 -0.37
N PRO A 131 22.81 -4.42 0.06
CA PRO A 131 23.20 -4.55 1.46
C PRO A 131 22.28 -3.69 2.37
N PRO A 132 22.14 -4.05 3.66
CA PRO A 132 21.12 -3.46 4.55
C PRO A 132 21.07 -1.93 4.58
N LYS A 133 22.23 -1.25 4.58
CA LYS A 133 22.31 0.21 4.59
C LYS A 133 21.75 0.85 3.32
N ILE A 134 22.03 0.25 2.15
CA ILE A 134 21.55 0.74 0.87
C ILE A 134 20.07 0.36 0.71
N ALA A 135 19.68 -0.84 1.13
CA ALA A 135 18.29 -1.28 1.10
C ALA A 135 17.38 -0.35 1.92
N ALA A 136 17.83 0.14 3.09
CA ALA A 136 17.09 1.10 3.89
C ALA A 136 16.71 2.37 3.10
N TRP A 137 17.68 2.98 2.42
CA TRP A 137 17.44 4.15 1.56
C TRP A 137 16.70 3.81 0.27
N GLY A 138 16.95 2.62 -0.29
CA GLY A 138 16.23 2.11 -1.45
C GLY A 138 14.72 1.99 -1.17
N MET A 139 14.36 1.49 0.00
CA MET A 139 12.96 1.40 0.46
C MET A 139 12.33 2.78 0.67
N SER A 140 13.07 3.72 1.27
CA SER A 140 12.59 5.10 1.44
C SER A 140 12.36 5.77 0.09
N LEU A 141 13.29 5.61 -0.86
CA LEU A 141 13.15 6.16 -2.22
C LEU A 141 11.97 5.53 -2.97
N LEU A 142 11.79 4.20 -2.85
CA LEU A 142 10.66 3.48 -3.44
C LEU A 142 9.34 4.12 -2.99
N TYR A 143 9.16 4.29 -1.68
CA TYR A 143 7.91 4.82 -1.12
C TYR A 143 7.71 6.31 -1.45
N ILE A 144 8.76 7.13 -1.37
CA ILE A 144 8.71 8.55 -1.73
C ILE A 144 8.26 8.72 -3.18
N LEU A 145 8.83 7.96 -4.12
CA LEU A 145 8.42 8.02 -5.52
C LEU A 145 6.98 7.51 -5.71
N GLY A 146 6.55 6.51 -4.94
CA GLY A 146 5.12 6.14 -4.90
C GLY A 146 4.24 7.32 -4.48
N VAL A 147 4.58 8.02 -3.40
CA VAL A 147 3.84 9.22 -2.94
C VAL A 147 3.78 10.29 -4.04
N PHE A 148 4.87 10.52 -4.77
CA PHE A 148 4.85 11.43 -5.92
C PHE A 148 3.90 10.97 -7.03
N GLY A 149 3.71 9.66 -7.22
CA GLY A 149 2.67 9.13 -8.11
C GLY A 149 1.27 9.57 -7.69
N GLY A 150 0.94 9.46 -6.40
CA GLY A 150 -0.34 9.94 -5.84
C GLY A 150 -0.52 11.47 -5.98
N ILE A 151 0.52 12.25 -5.72
CA ILE A 151 0.51 13.71 -5.94
C ILE A 151 0.24 14.02 -7.41
N THR A 152 0.93 13.33 -8.33
CA THR A 152 0.76 13.52 -9.77
C THR A 152 -0.68 13.21 -10.20
N ALA A 153 -1.27 12.12 -9.71
CA ALA A 153 -2.67 11.80 -9.99
C ALA A 153 -3.62 12.89 -9.47
N THR A 154 -3.37 13.44 -8.28
CA THR A 154 -4.18 14.52 -7.71
C THR A 154 -4.07 15.81 -8.52
N LEU A 155 -2.88 16.17 -9.00
CA LEU A 155 -2.65 17.32 -9.88
C LEU A 155 -3.29 17.10 -11.25
N PHE A 156 -3.24 15.88 -11.79
CA PHE A 156 -3.86 15.52 -13.06
C PHE A 156 -5.39 15.49 -13.00
N GLY A 157 -6.00 15.62 -11.84
CA GLY A 157 -7.45 15.76 -11.66
C GLY A 157 -8.08 16.98 -12.32
N VAL A 158 -7.28 17.86 -12.95
CA VAL A 158 -7.75 18.92 -13.85
C VAL A 158 -8.03 18.42 -15.28
N PHE A 159 -7.46 17.26 -15.65
CA PHE A 159 -7.69 16.61 -16.93
C PHE A 159 -8.87 15.65 -16.86
N SER A 160 -9.39 15.26 -18.03
CA SER A 160 -10.45 14.26 -18.08
C SER A 160 -9.98 12.89 -17.56
N TYR A 161 -10.91 12.12 -16.97
CA TYR A 161 -10.63 10.78 -16.48
C TYR A 161 -9.98 9.88 -17.56
N LYS A 162 -10.35 10.04 -18.83
CA LYS A 162 -9.75 9.27 -19.94
C LYS A 162 -8.25 9.52 -20.07
N VAL A 163 -7.82 10.77 -20.01
CA VAL A 163 -6.40 11.15 -20.05
C VAL A 163 -5.65 10.55 -18.88
N MET A 164 -6.24 10.61 -17.68
CA MET A 164 -5.61 10.06 -16.47
C MET A 164 -5.41 8.54 -16.56
N PHE A 165 -6.41 7.79 -17.02
CA PHE A 165 -6.32 6.33 -17.18
C PHE A 165 -5.33 5.94 -18.29
N VAL A 166 -5.36 6.66 -19.44
CA VAL A 166 -4.41 6.42 -20.54
C VAL A 166 -2.97 6.66 -20.07
N PHE A 167 -2.73 7.76 -19.36
CA PHE A 167 -1.40 8.07 -18.83
C PHE A 167 -0.88 6.94 -17.92
N GLY A 168 -1.68 6.49 -16.94
CA GLY A 168 -1.31 5.40 -16.04
C GLY A 168 -0.99 4.10 -16.79
N GLY A 169 -1.86 3.71 -17.70
CA GLY A 169 -1.68 2.48 -18.50
C GLY A 169 -0.48 2.55 -19.45
N VAL A 170 -0.29 3.65 -20.20
CA VAL A 170 0.84 3.84 -21.11
C VAL A 170 2.17 3.89 -20.32
N ALA A 171 2.22 4.63 -19.22
CA ALA A 171 3.40 4.69 -18.38
C ALA A 171 3.77 3.30 -17.81
N GLY A 172 2.77 2.50 -17.42
CA GLY A 172 3.00 1.10 -17.02
C GLY A 172 3.57 0.24 -18.14
N LEU A 173 3.10 0.37 -19.40
CA LEU A 173 3.67 -0.32 -20.56
C LEU A 173 5.13 0.08 -20.85
N VAL A 174 5.46 1.36 -20.64
CA VAL A 174 6.84 1.84 -20.75
C VAL A 174 7.73 1.15 -19.70
N ILE A 175 7.26 1.09 -18.44
CA ILE A 175 8.00 0.41 -17.37
C ILE A 175 8.12 -1.09 -17.61
N PHE A 176 7.06 -1.73 -18.12
CA PHE A 176 7.15 -3.14 -18.58
C PHE A 176 8.31 -3.36 -19.54
N SER A 177 8.51 -2.44 -20.49
CA SER A 177 9.60 -2.52 -21.45
C SER A 177 10.98 -2.40 -20.79
N PHE A 178 11.13 -1.52 -19.81
CA PHE A 178 12.37 -1.38 -19.03
C PHE A 178 12.64 -2.62 -18.15
N ARG A 179 11.62 -3.27 -17.64
CA ARG A 179 11.78 -4.51 -16.85
C ARG A 179 12.26 -5.72 -17.62
N LYS A 180 12.20 -5.70 -18.95
CA LYS A 180 12.71 -6.81 -19.78
C LYS A 180 14.21 -7.01 -19.67
N VAL A 181 14.96 -5.98 -19.33
CA VAL A 181 16.43 -6.02 -19.19
C VAL A 181 16.91 -6.31 -17.76
N LEU A 182 16.00 -6.49 -16.81
CA LEU A 182 16.35 -6.81 -15.44
C LEU A 182 16.59 -8.32 -15.28
N GLU A 183 17.62 -8.66 -14.54
CA GLU A 183 17.98 -10.03 -14.17
C GLU A 183 17.36 -10.40 -12.82
N GLU A 184 17.12 -11.69 -12.60
CA GLU A 184 16.55 -12.20 -11.33
C GLU A 184 17.53 -12.05 -10.17
N SER A 185 16.97 -12.01 -8.94
CA SER A 185 17.77 -11.86 -7.74
C SER A 185 18.73 -13.05 -7.53
N PRO A 186 19.93 -12.80 -6.96
CA PRO A 186 20.87 -13.86 -6.65
C PRO A 186 20.27 -14.94 -5.74
N TYR A 187 19.45 -14.55 -4.79
CA TYR A 187 18.77 -15.46 -3.86
C TYR A 187 17.75 -16.36 -4.57
N PHE A 188 17.07 -15.83 -5.59
CA PHE A 188 16.17 -16.65 -6.40
C PHE A 188 16.93 -17.63 -7.27
N VAL A 189 18.04 -17.20 -7.88
CA VAL A 189 18.89 -18.08 -8.70
C VAL A 189 19.44 -19.23 -7.85
N GLU A 190 19.88 -18.97 -6.62
CA GLU A 190 20.30 -20.01 -5.67
C GLU A 190 19.15 -20.95 -5.32
N LEU A 191 17.95 -20.41 -5.04
CA LEU A 191 16.76 -21.22 -4.77
C LEU A 191 16.39 -22.10 -5.95
N TYR A 192 16.42 -21.55 -7.18
CA TYR A 192 16.07 -22.26 -8.40
C TYR A 192 16.93 -23.49 -8.61
N ASN A 193 18.22 -23.41 -8.28
CA ASN A 193 19.17 -24.52 -8.38
C ASN A 193 19.15 -25.48 -7.18
N SER A 194 18.29 -25.25 -6.20
CA SER A 194 18.20 -26.03 -4.96
C SER A 194 16.98 -26.95 -4.92
N SER A 195 17.04 -27.99 -4.10
CA SER A 195 15.87 -28.86 -3.81
C SER A 195 14.70 -28.13 -3.14
N ARG A 196 14.96 -26.95 -2.56
CA ARG A 196 13.95 -26.10 -1.90
C ARG A 196 12.94 -25.50 -2.87
N LEU A 197 13.23 -25.46 -4.17
CA LEU A 197 12.31 -24.99 -5.22
C LEU A 197 10.95 -25.72 -5.18
N LYS A 198 10.93 -27.00 -4.79
CA LYS A 198 9.69 -27.79 -4.65
C LYS A 198 8.71 -27.20 -3.63
N LYS A 199 9.20 -26.41 -2.66
CA LYS A 199 8.41 -25.74 -1.61
C LYS A 199 8.11 -24.27 -1.95
N ALA A 200 8.68 -23.76 -3.05
CA ALA A 200 8.57 -22.36 -3.42
C ALA A 200 7.12 -21.98 -3.75
N GLY A 201 6.64 -20.86 -3.19
CA GLY A 201 5.28 -20.36 -3.37
C GLY A 201 4.18 -21.24 -2.76
N SER A 202 4.53 -22.18 -1.87
CA SER A 202 3.52 -23.07 -1.26
C SER A 202 2.81 -22.40 -0.08
N ILE A 203 1.51 -22.14 -0.25
CA ILE A 203 0.64 -21.63 0.84
C ILE A 203 0.63 -22.61 2.02
N ILE A 204 0.54 -23.91 1.77
CA ILE A 204 0.51 -24.93 2.82
C ILE A 204 1.82 -24.88 3.62
N HIS A 205 2.97 -24.75 2.92
CA HIS A 205 4.27 -24.64 3.58
C HIS A 205 4.36 -23.37 4.43
N LEU A 206 3.85 -22.23 3.91
CA LEU A 206 3.81 -20.95 4.65
C LEU A 206 2.98 -21.08 5.92
N PHE A 207 1.74 -21.53 5.83
CA PHE A 207 0.87 -21.63 7.01
C PHE A 207 1.33 -22.70 8.02
N LYS A 208 1.83 -23.84 7.55
CA LYS A 208 2.30 -24.91 8.45
C LYS A 208 3.51 -24.49 9.27
N ASN A 209 4.46 -23.75 8.68
CA ASN A 209 5.76 -23.48 9.32
C ASN A 209 5.95 -22.04 9.78
N TYR A 210 5.18 -21.08 9.21
CA TYR A 210 5.41 -19.64 9.40
C TYR A 210 4.14 -18.86 9.76
N TYR A 211 3.06 -19.53 10.23
CA TYR A 211 1.80 -18.83 10.55
C TYR A 211 1.96 -17.78 11.66
N LYS A 212 2.82 -18.07 12.68
CA LYS A 212 3.09 -17.10 13.78
C LYS A 212 3.71 -15.80 13.27
N PRO A 213 4.88 -15.82 12.57
CA PRO A 213 5.44 -14.59 12.01
C PRO A 213 4.50 -13.94 10.99
N LEU A 214 3.73 -14.69 10.20
CA LEU A 214 2.75 -14.14 9.28
C LEU A 214 1.68 -13.33 10.02
N LEU A 215 1.05 -13.93 11.04
CA LEU A 215 0.01 -13.29 11.84
C LEU A 215 0.54 -12.05 12.58
N LEU A 216 1.70 -12.16 13.21
CA LEU A 216 2.28 -11.06 14.00
C LEU A 216 2.69 -9.88 13.12
N ASN A 217 3.27 -10.14 11.94
CA ASN A 217 3.55 -9.07 10.98
C ASN A 217 2.27 -8.44 10.43
N PHE A 218 1.23 -9.23 10.15
CA PHE A 218 -0.08 -8.69 9.78
C PHE A 218 -0.65 -7.75 10.87
N LEU A 219 -0.66 -8.17 12.13
CA LEU A 219 -1.16 -7.36 13.23
C LEU A 219 -0.42 -6.02 13.39
N ILE A 220 0.88 -6.01 13.08
CA ILE A 220 1.67 -4.77 13.10
C ILE A 220 1.22 -3.80 11.99
N THR A 221 0.66 -4.26 10.87
CA THR A 221 0.19 -3.35 9.82
C THR A 221 -1.12 -2.63 10.18
N ILE A 222 -1.90 -3.17 11.12
CA ILE A 222 -3.26 -2.71 11.45
C ILE A 222 -3.33 -1.22 11.83
N PRO A 223 -2.45 -0.65 12.71
CA PRO A 223 -2.54 0.75 13.10
C PRO A 223 -2.56 1.72 11.91
N TYR A 224 -1.75 1.45 10.91
CA TYR A 224 -1.68 2.27 9.72
C TYR A 224 -2.98 2.24 8.90
N PHE A 225 -3.51 1.06 8.62
CA PHE A 225 -4.74 0.93 7.83
C PHE A 225 -5.98 1.37 8.62
N PHE A 226 -5.96 1.20 9.93
CA PHE A 226 -7.01 1.74 10.81
C PHE A 226 -7.05 3.26 10.74
N VAL A 227 -5.92 3.95 10.92
CA VAL A 227 -5.89 5.42 10.93
C VAL A 227 -6.32 6.01 9.59
N ILE A 228 -5.90 5.42 8.47
CA ILE A 228 -6.34 5.87 7.16
C ILE A 228 -7.86 5.74 7.01
N THR A 229 -8.45 4.65 7.46
CA THR A 229 -9.90 4.43 7.36
C THR A 229 -10.67 5.41 8.23
N VAL A 230 -10.21 5.63 9.47
CA VAL A 230 -10.77 6.63 10.38
C VAL A 230 -10.75 8.01 9.76
N MET A 231 -9.66 8.38 9.09
CA MET A 231 -9.50 9.72 8.51
C MET A 231 -10.55 10.05 7.46
N PHE A 232 -10.81 9.12 6.55
CA PHE A 232 -11.85 9.33 5.53
C PHE A 232 -13.25 9.47 6.15
N ALA A 233 -13.52 8.76 7.25
CA ALA A 233 -14.77 8.90 7.97
C ALA A 233 -14.86 10.25 8.70
N LEU A 234 -13.75 10.73 9.28
CA LEU A 234 -13.72 11.98 10.06
C LEU A 234 -13.83 13.25 9.22
N VAL A 235 -13.27 13.27 8.02
CA VAL A 235 -13.40 14.42 7.10
C VAL A 235 -14.87 14.74 6.84
N LYS A 236 -15.76 13.74 6.91
CA LYS A 236 -17.20 13.94 6.79
C LYS A 236 -17.78 14.85 7.90
N PHE A 237 -17.30 14.73 9.13
CA PHE A 237 -17.78 15.52 10.26
C PHE A 237 -17.27 16.98 10.26
N ILE A 238 -16.16 17.23 9.57
CA ILE A 238 -15.54 18.56 9.48
C ILE A 238 -16.15 19.38 8.32
N SER A 239 -16.84 18.75 7.38
CA SER A 239 -17.28 19.35 6.11
C SER A 239 -18.53 20.24 6.19
N ASN A 240 -18.96 20.68 7.38
CA ASN A 240 -20.21 21.44 7.51
C ASN A 240 -20.20 22.80 6.79
N ASP A 241 -19.02 23.43 6.61
CA ASP A 241 -18.90 24.80 6.06
C ASP A 241 -18.06 24.91 4.77
N MET A 242 -17.39 23.85 4.35
CA MET A 242 -16.55 23.82 3.14
C MET A 242 -16.90 22.66 2.21
N ASN A 243 -16.62 22.86 0.92
CA ASN A 243 -16.76 21.77 -0.06
C ASN A 243 -15.88 20.57 0.37
N PHE A 244 -16.51 19.43 0.66
CA PHE A 244 -15.88 18.18 1.08
C PHE A 244 -14.66 17.80 0.20
N ALA A 245 -14.79 17.96 -1.13
CA ALA A 245 -13.71 17.66 -2.06
C ALA A 245 -12.46 18.54 -1.86
N THR A 246 -12.64 19.79 -1.47
CA THR A 246 -11.54 20.72 -1.17
C THR A 246 -10.83 20.33 0.12
N LEU A 247 -11.57 20.00 1.17
CA LEU A 247 -11.00 19.54 2.43
C LEU A 247 -10.19 18.25 2.25
N VAL A 248 -10.72 17.29 1.48
CA VAL A 248 -10.01 16.05 1.16
C VAL A 248 -8.69 16.34 0.42
N LYS A 249 -8.68 17.26 -0.53
CA LYS A 249 -7.45 17.64 -1.24
C LYS A 249 -6.41 18.26 -0.30
N ILE A 250 -6.81 19.19 0.55
CA ILE A 250 -5.92 19.85 1.53
C ILE A 250 -5.34 18.80 2.48
N PHE A 251 -6.19 17.91 3.00
CA PHE A 251 -5.76 16.80 3.84
C PHE A 251 -4.74 15.89 3.13
N LEU A 252 -5.02 15.48 1.88
CA LEU A 252 -4.13 14.61 1.10
C LEU A 252 -2.75 15.25 0.88
N PHE A 253 -2.67 16.54 0.59
CA PHE A 253 -1.37 17.21 0.46
C PHE A 253 -0.58 17.19 1.77
N GLY A 254 -1.23 17.45 2.91
CA GLY A 254 -0.61 17.29 4.22
C GLY A 254 -0.16 15.85 4.47
N PHE A 255 -1.01 14.87 4.19
CA PHE A 255 -0.71 13.45 4.32
C PHE A 255 0.50 13.03 3.47
N PHE A 256 0.59 13.47 2.23
CA PHE A 256 1.74 13.18 1.37
C PHE A 256 3.02 13.84 1.90
N ALA A 257 2.96 15.08 2.38
CA ALA A 257 4.11 15.75 2.99
C ALA A 257 4.61 14.98 4.23
N GLY A 258 3.72 14.59 5.12
CA GLY A 258 4.05 13.78 6.30
C GLY A 258 4.65 12.42 5.95
N ASN A 259 4.11 11.75 4.92
CA ASN A 259 4.66 10.48 4.41
C ASN A 259 6.11 10.65 3.93
N ILE A 260 6.43 11.69 3.17
CA ILE A 260 7.79 11.95 2.69
C ILE A 260 8.74 12.15 3.86
N ILE A 261 8.36 12.97 4.85
CA ILE A 261 9.15 13.20 6.06
C ILE A 261 9.40 11.87 6.80
N SER A 262 8.36 11.08 6.99
CA SER A 262 8.44 9.78 7.67
C SER A 262 9.35 8.79 6.93
N CYS A 263 9.32 8.79 5.59
CA CYS A 263 10.22 7.96 4.78
C CYS A 263 11.69 8.34 4.95
N ILE A 264 11.99 9.63 4.98
CA ILE A 264 13.35 10.13 5.21
C ILE A 264 13.82 9.72 6.60
N VAL A 265 13.00 9.94 7.63
CA VAL A 265 13.31 9.56 9.01
C VAL A 265 13.54 8.05 9.13
N SER A 266 12.70 7.22 8.48
CA SER A 266 12.87 5.76 8.50
C SER A 266 14.16 5.30 7.81
N GLY A 267 14.56 5.95 6.70
CA GLY A 267 15.83 5.69 6.02
C GLY A 267 17.04 5.95 6.92
N PHE A 268 17.07 7.09 7.59
CA PHE A 268 18.10 7.39 8.60
C PHE A 268 18.06 6.41 9.75
N TYR A 269 16.88 6.14 10.32
CA TYR A 269 16.73 5.22 11.45
C TYR A 269 17.27 3.83 11.10
N ASN A 270 16.87 3.25 9.97
CA ASN A 270 17.30 1.92 9.55
C ASN A 270 18.80 1.83 9.23
N GLN A 271 19.44 2.95 8.87
CA GLN A 271 20.88 2.99 8.63
C GLN A 271 21.68 2.88 9.92
N TYR A 272 21.22 3.51 11.01
CA TYR A 272 21.98 3.63 12.25
C TYR A 272 21.54 2.67 13.34
N PHE A 273 20.26 2.29 13.37
CA PHE A 273 19.69 1.45 14.41
C PHE A 273 19.37 0.03 13.92
N LYS A 274 19.82 -0.98 14.67
CA LYS A 274 19.62 -2.39 14.32
C LYS A 274 18.23 -2.92 14.71
N SER A 275 17.54 -2.26 15.65
CA SER A 275 16.23 -2.70 16.16
C SER A 275 15.10 -1.78 15.66
N PRO A 276 14.00 -2.32 15.13
CA PRO A 276 12.85 -1.51 14.71
C PRO A 276 11.95 -1.10 15.88
N SER A 277 12.15 -1.71 17.06
CA SER A 277 11.20 -1.63 18.18
C SER A 277 10.94 -0.19 18.60
N LEU A 278 11.98 0.63 18.77
CA LEU A 278 11.81 2.04 19.13
C LEU A 278 11.03 2.82 18.05
N PHE A 279 11.32 2.58 16.78
CA PHE A 279 10.60 3.24 15.68
C PHE A 279 9.11 2.90 15.71
N PHE A 280 8.77 1.63 15.90
CA PHE A 280 7.37 1.21 16.02
C PHE A 280 6.69 1.81 17.25
N VAL A 281 7.36 1.83 18.42
CA VAL A 281 6.80 2.44 19.65
C VAL A 281 6.50 3.93 19.43
N VAL A 282 7.44 4.70 18.87
CA VAL A 282 7.23 6.12 18.57
C VAL A 282 6.05 6.30 17.62
N ASN A 283 5.94 5.48 16.58
CA ASN A 283 4.81 5.56 15.66
C ASN A 283 3.46 5.19 16.32
N ILE A 284 3.43 4.24 17.26
CA ILE A 284 2.22 3.92 18.02
C ILE A 284 1.83 5.08 18.94
N ILE A 285 2.78 5.79 19.52
CA ILE A 285 2.50 7.01 20.29
C ILE A 285 1.90 8.10 19.40
N ILE A 286 2.50 8.35 18.22
CA ILE A 286 1.96 9.32 17.24
C ILE A 286 0.56 8.90 16.77
N PHE A 287 0.35 7.60 16.55
CA PHE A 287 -0.96 7.02 16.21
C PHE A 287 -2.01 7.35 17.28
N LEU A 288 -1.73 7.09 18.57
CA LEU A 288 -2.66 7.43 19.65
C LEU A 288 -2.92 8.94 19.75
N ILE A 289 -1.86 9.75 19.69
CA ILE A 289 -1.99 11.21 19.69
C ILE A 289 -2.90 11.65 18.54
N SER A 290 -2.69 11.14 17.33
CA SER A 290 -3.48 11.51 16.16
C SER A 290 -4.97 11.19 16.32
N ILE A 291 -5.29 10.07 16.98
CA ILE A 291 -6.68 9.68 17.25
C ILE A 291 -7.31 10.55 18.33
N PHE A 292 -6.58 10.97 19.36
CA PHE A 292 -7.14 11.81 20.41
C PHE A 292 -7.27 13.30 20.05
N ILE A 293 -6.36 13.84 19.22
CA ILE A 293 -6.42 15.26 18.82
C ILE A 293 -7.43 15.55 17.72
N TYR A 294 -7.95 14.53 17.00
CA TYR A 294 -8.82 14.76 15.85
C TYR A 294 -10.11 15.54 16.20
N GLN A 295 -10.60 15.42 17.43
CA GLN A 295 -11.79 16.15 17.91
C GLN A 295 -11.63 17.68 17.94
N TYR A 296 -10.40 18.17 17.86
CA TYR A 296 -10.05 19.59 17.84
C TYR A 296 -9.73 20.12 16.45
N ILE A 297 -9.90 19.29 15.40
CA ILE A 297 -9.53 19.65 14.05
C ILE A 297 -10.63 20.51 13.44
N THR A 298 -10.18 21.60 12.82
CA THR A 298 -10.99 22.53 12.03
C THR A 298 -10.55 22.50 10.57
N ALA A 299 -11.30 23.18 9.70
CA ALA A 299 -10.92 23.34 8.30
C ALA A 299 -9.54 23.97 8.13
N ASP A 300 -9.14 24.89 9.01
CA ASP A 300 -7.85 25.59 8.97
C ASP A 300 -6.68 24.68 9.40
N THR A 301 -6.93 23.72 10.28
CA THR A 301 -5.89 22.82 10.82
C THR A 301 -5.79 21.48 10.09
N ILE A 302 -6.68 21.21 9.13
CA ILE A 302 -6.78 19.92 8.44
C ILE A 302 -5.50 19.53 7.68
N PHE A 303 -4.75 20.51 7.15
CA PHE A 303 -3.45 20.27 6.52
C PHE A 303 -2.42 19.72 7.51
N ILE A 304 -2.28 20.38 8.66
CA ILE A 304 -1.35 19.97 9.73
C ILE A 304 -1.71 18.58 10.23
N TYR A 305 -3.00 18.33 10.39
CA TYR A 305 -3.47 17.01 10.77
C TYR A 305 -3.12 15.95 9.71
N GLY A 306 -3.28 16.26 8.44
CA GLY A 306 -2.81 15.42 7.35
C GLY A 306 -1.31 15.08 7.49
N VAL A 307 -0.47 16.07 7.82
CA VAL A 307 0.96 15.85 8.07
C VAL A 307 1.18 14.88 9.24
N VAL A 308 0.50 15.05 10.36
CA VAL A 308 0.62 14.16 11.54
C VAL A 308 0.26 12.71 11.17
N ILE A 309 -0.82 12.51 10.43
CA ILE A 309 -1.21 11.17 9.94
C ILE A 309 -0.18 10.62 8.97
N GLY A 310 0.34 11.46 8.07
CA GLY A 310 1.39 11.07 7.14
C GLY A 310 2.68 10.61 7.82
N LEU A 311 3.02 11.15 9.00
CA LEU A 311 4.18 10.72 9.78
C LEU A 311 4.07 9.25 10.22
N ILE A 312 2.88 8.73 10.48
CA ILE A 312 2.64 7.32 10.77
C ILE A 312 2.76 6.48 9.48
N GLY A 313 2.56 7.10 8.30
CA GLY A 313 2.38 6.43 7.02
C GLY A 313 3.63 5.78 6.46
N GLY A 314 4.39 6.55 5.68
CA GLY A 314 5.45 6.02 4.82
C GLY A 314 6.53 5.26 5.55
N GLY A 315 7.12 5.85 6.60
CA GLY A 315 8.17 5.24 7.39
C GLY A 315 7.73 3.95 8.07
N TYR A 316 6.51 3.92 8.61
CA TYR A 316 5.96 2.72 9.23
C TYR A 316 5.80 1.58 8.23
N ASN A 317 5.28 1.88 7.02
CA ASN A 317 5.15 0.90 5.95
C ASN A 317 6.50 0.35 5.50
N ILE A 318 7.50 1.20 5.33
CA ILE A 318 8.86 0.80 4.97
C ILE A 318 9.42 -0.16 6.02
N MET A 319 9.28 0.19 7.30
CA MET A 319 9.84 -0.58 8.40
C MET A 319 9.26 -1.99 8.47
N TRP A 320 7.94 -2.15 8.53
CA TRP A 320 7.36 -3.49 8.62
C TRP A 320 7.57 -4.29 7.34
N ALA A 321 7.51 -3.66 6.14
CA ALA A 321 7.71 -4.36 4.88
C ALA A 321 9.13 -4.92 4.75
N GLN A 322 10.14 -4.13 5.12
CA GLN A 322 11.53 -4.58 5.15
C GLN A 322 11.74 -5.72 6.15
N TYR A 323 11.10 -5.64 7.33
CA TYR A 323 11.18 -6.70 8.33
C TYR A 323 10.48 -7.97 7.84
N ALA A 324 9.29 -7.88 7.27
CA ALA A 324 8.60 -9.02 6.68
C ALA A 324 9.49 -9.68 5.62
N ALA A 325 10.05 -8.90 4.68
CA ALA A 325 10.93 -9.44 3.64
C ALA A 325 12.20 -10.12 4.19
N THR A 326 12.69 -9.76 5.37
CA THR A 326 13.89 -10.38 5.97
C THR A 326 13.58 -11.57 6.89
N GLU A 327 12.36 -11.70 7.38
CA GLU A 327 11.97 -12.73 8.35
C GLU A 327 11.60 -14.06 7.70
N PHE A 328 11.15 -14.03 6.43
CA PHE A 328 10.74 -15.25 5.72
C PHE A 328 11.86 -15.80 4.81
N PRO A 329 11.99 -17.14 4.73
CA PRO A 329 12.96 -17.76 3.83
C PRO A 329 12.57 -17.52 2.36
N THR A 330 13.56 -17.63 1.48
CA THR A 330 13.45 -17.26 0.05
C THR A 330 12.30 -17.97 -0.67
N GLU A 331 11.99 -19.22 -0.28
CA GLU A 331 10.93 -20.03 -0.90
C GLU A 331 9.50 -19.54 -0.65
N VAL A 332 9.25 -18.72 0.38
CA VAL A 332 7.91 -18.18 0.69
C VAL A 332 7.92 -16.68 0.98
N ARG A 333 9.03 -16.01 0.71
CA ARG A 333 9.24 -14.60 1.06
C ARG A 333 8.29 -13.67 0.35
N SER A 334 8.17 -13.81 -0.97
CA SER A 334 7.28 -12.94 -1.77
C SER A 334 5.81 -13.22 -1.43
N LEU A 335 5.44 -14.49 -1.26
CA LEU A 335 4.08 -14.86 -0.86
C LEU A 335 3.73 -14.27 0.52
N ALA A 336 4.60 -14.43 1.52
CA ALA A 336 4.37 -13.92 2.86
C ALA A 336 4.26 -12.37 2.88
N THR A 337 5.20 -11.68 2.24
CA THR A 337 5.21 -10.22 2.19
C THR A 337 3.98 -9.66 1.47
N ASN A 338 3.59 -10.27 0.33
CA ASN A 338 2.37 -9.91 -0.38
C ASN A 338 1.11 -10.13 0.46
N MET A 339 0.99 -11.28 1.13
CA MET A 339 -0.16 -11.57 1.99
C MET A 339 -0.27 -10.60 3.16
N ILE A 340 0.82 -10.28 3.85
CA ILE A 340 0.81 -9.32 4.96
C ILE A 340 0.32 -7.96 4.47
N PHE A 341 0.84 -7.47 3.35
CA PHE A 341 0.43 -6.18 2.78
C PHE A 341 -1.04 -6.17 2.36
N ALA A 342 -1.48 -7.20 1.65
CA ALA A 342 -2.85 -7.29 1.17
C ALA A 342 -3.86 -7.44 2.32
N LEU A 343 -3.59 -8.28 3.31
CA LEU A 343 -4.43 -8.43 4.50
C LEU A 343 -4.51 -7.13 5.30
N GLY A 344 -3.36 -6.45 5.49
CA GLY A 344 -3.34 -5.13 6.11
C GLY A 344 -4.23 -4.15 5.37
N ARG A 345 -4.08 -4.04 4.05
CA ARG A 345 -4.85 -3.12 3.21
C ARG A 345 -6.34 -3.45 3.18
N THR A 346 -6.70 -4.73 3.05
CA THR A 346 -8.11 -5.15 3.04
C THR A 346 -8.77 -5.04 4.41
N SER A 347 -8.00 -4.97 5.51
CA SER A 347 -8.57 -4.69 6.85
C SER A 347 -9.30 -3.34 6.90
N SER A 348 -8.95 -2.38 6.04
CA SER A 348 -9.67 -1.12 5.91
C SER A 348 -11.15 -1.29 5.51
N ILE A 349 -11.50 -2.35 4.78
CA ILE A 349 -12.90 -2.66 4.45
C ILE A 349 -13.67 -3.02 5.72
N PHE A 350 -13.10 -3.89 6.57
CA PHE A 350 -13.73 -4.28 7.84
C PHE A 350 -13.92 -3.09 8.76
N PHE A 351 -12.91 -2.23 8.88
CA PHE A 351 -13.05 -0.99 9.65
C PHE A 351 -14.09 -0.07 9.04
N GLY A 352 -14.12 0.09 7.72
CA GLY A 352 -15.13 0.90 7.03
C GLY A 352 -16.57 0.41 7.29
N LEU A 353 -16.81 -0.91 7.28
CA LEU A 353 -18.10 -1.50 7.58
C LEU A 353 -18.51 -1.28 9.05
N ILE A 354 -17.58 -1.45 9.99
CA ILE A 354 -17.80 -1.18 11.41
C ILE A 354 -18.12 0.32 11.61
N PHE A 355 -17.34 1.21 11.02
CA PHE A 355 -17.53 2.66 11.15
C PHE A 355 -18.84 3.13 10.53
N ALA A 356 -19.26 2.52 9.42
CA ALA A 356 -20.55 2.85 8.81
C ALA A 356 -21.75 2.63 9.76
N SER A 357 -21.67 1.66 10.68
CA SER A 357 -22.68 1.43 11.69
C SER A 357 -22.67 2.44 12.85
N TRP A 358 -21.55 3.15 13.07
CA TRP A 358 -21.37 4.11 14.17
C TRP A 358 -21.47 5.58 13.72
N ILE A 359 -21.36 5.86 12.43
CA ILE A 359 -21.23 7.23 11.88
C ILE A 359 -22.51 8.08 12.03
N SER A 360 -23.63 7.46 12.44
CA SER A 360 -24.88 8.18 12.70
C SER A 360 -24.87 9.01 13.98
N ASP A 361 -24.08 8.61 14.98
CA ASP A 361 -23.90 9.32 16.24
C ASP A 361 -22.42 9.66 16.45
N GLU A 362 -22.10 10.95 16.37
CA GLU A 362 -20.72 11.41 16.44
C GLU A 362 -20.05 11.11 17.79
N VAL A 363 -20.79 11.20 18.90
CA VAL A 363 -20.25 10.94 20.24
C VAL A 363 -19.89 9.48 20.40
N SER A 364 -20.80 8.58 20.05
CA SER A 364 -20.55 7.13 20.07
C SER A 364 -19.45 6.73 19.10
N PHE A 365 -19.41 7.34 17.92
CA PHE A 365 -18.37 7.10 16.93
C PHE A 365 -16.98 7.44 17.49
N ARG A 366 -16.83 8.64 18.08
CA ARG A 366 -15.57 9.10 18.70
C ARG A 366 -15.13 8.18 19.83
N HIS A 367 -16.05 7.82 20.73
CA HIS A 367 -15.75 6.93 21.85
C HIS A 367 -15.25 5.55 21.37
N ASN A 368 -15.97 4.93 20.46
CA ASN A 368 -15.65 3.59 19.94
C ASN A 368 -14.33 3.57 19.19
N ILE A 369 -14.00 4.60 18.40
CA ILE A 369 -12.71 4.72 17.73
C ILE A 369 -11.58 4.84 18.74
N ASN A 370 -11.73 5.64 19.78
CA ASN A 370 -10.70 5.78 20.81
C ASN A 370 -10.45 4.45 21.54
N VAL A 371 -11.50 3.72 21.89
CA VAL A 371 -11.37 2.40 22.53
C VAL A 371 -10.65 1.42 21.60
N MET A 372 -11.07 1.33 20.32
CA MET A 372 -10.42 0.45 19.34
C MET A 372 -8.95 0.81 19.12
N ALA A 373 -8.63 2.10 19.03
CA ALA A 373 -7.25 2.55 18.85
C ALA A 373 -6.35 2.15 20.02
N VAL A 374 -6.84 2.29 21.26
CA VAL A 374 -6.11 1.84 22.47
C VAL A 374 -5.92 0.31 22.43
N CYS A 375 -6.95 -0.47 22.12
CA CYS A 375 -6.84 -1.92 22.00
C CYS A 375 -5.80 -2.34 20.95
N ILE A 376 -5.84 -1.72 19.76
CA ILE A 376 -4.87 -1.98 18.69
C ILE A 376 -3.44 -1.61 19.16
N ALA A 377 -3.26 -0.45 19.78
CA ALA A 377 -1.96 -0.02 20.29
C ALA A 377 -1.40 -1.00 21.33
N VAL A 378 -2.20 -1.44 22.29
CA VAL A 378 -1.79 -2.41 23.32
C VAL A 378 -1.37 -3.73 22.67
N ILE A 379 -2.16 -4.28 21.74
CA ILE A 379 -1.84 -5.52 21.03
C ILE A 379 -0.49 -5.39 20.31
N VAL A 380 -0.30 -4.30 19.55
CA VAL A 380 0.95 -4.10 18.80
C VAL A 380 2.14 -3.89 19.70
N LEU A 381 1.99 -3.15 20.82
CA LEU A 381 3.07 -2.99 21.80
C LEU A 381 3.48 -4.33 22.44
N VAL A 382 2.50 -5.17 22.81
CA VAL A 382 2.78 -6.53 23.31
C VAL A 382 3.57 -7.34 22.27
N ILE A 383 3.19 -7.27 20.99
CA ILE A 383 3.92 -7.95 19.90
C ILE A 383 5.36 -7.43 19.82
N ILE A 384 5.55 -6.10 19.83
CA ILE A 384 6.88 -5.48 19.70
C ILE A 384 7.82 -5.91 20.82
N PHE A 385 7.33 -5.99 22.07
CA PHE A 385 8.15 -6.31 23.23
C PHE A 385 8.31 -7.81 23.47
N CYS A 386 7.29 -8.62 23.20
CA CYS A 386 7.30 -10.05 23.52
C CYS A 386 7.83 -10.92 22.38
N TYR A 387 7.70 -10.47 21.11
CA TYR A 387 8.11 -11.27 19.98
C TYR A 387 9.58 -11.05 19.60
N LYS A 388 10.43 -12.02 19.87
CA LYS A 388 11.82 -12.04 19.39
C LYS A 388 11.84 -12.45 17.91
N ARG A 389 12.01 -11.48 17.03
CA ARG A 389 12.08 -11.71 15.57
C ARG A 389 13.38 -12.42 15.18
N LYS A 390 13.27 -13.48 14.40
CA LYS A 390 14.42 -14.17 13.79
C LYS A 390 14.64 -13.56 12.39
N ARG A 391 15.78 -12.91 12.18
CA ARG A 391 16.21 -12.47 10.86
C ARG A 391 16.88 -13.63 10.14
N ILE A 392 16.34 -14.07 9.00
CA ILE A 392 16.91 -15.18 8.21
C ILE A 392 17.94 -14.67 7.20
N LEU A 393 17.85 -13.40 6.79
CA LEU A 393 18.70 -12.79 5.75
C LEU A 393 19.93 -12.04 6.26
N VAL A 394 20.18 -11.96 7.54
CA VAL A 394 21.42 -11.30 8.02
C VAL A 394 22.56 -12.32 7.98
N LYS A 395 23.19 -12.47 6.81
CA LYS A 395 24.61 -12.78 6.77
C LYS A 395 25.32 -11.43 6.97
N ASP A 396 26.07 -11.33 8.06
CA ASP A 396 26.96 -10.22 8.38
C ASP A 396 27.93 -9.92 7.24
#